data_23cca1b1444edae3d6d210d4f2eed5ac
#
_entry.id   23cca1b1444edae3d6d210d4f2eed5ac
#
_cell.length_a   1.000
_cell.length_b   1.000
_cell.length_c   1.000
_cell.angle_alpha   90.00
_cell.angle_beta   90.00
_cell.angle_gamma   90.00
#
_symmetry.space_group_name_H-M   'P 1'
#
loop_
_entity.id
_entity.type
_entity.pdbx_description
1 polymer ?
#
loop_
_entity_poly.entity_id
_entity_poly.type
_entity_poly.pdbx_seq_one_letter_code
_entity_poly.pdbx_strand_id
1 'polypeptide(L)'
;ASWMVEGIGEDFLPAISDFTRVKQAYAISDKESFLTARELLEKEGILGGSSTGTLLAAALKYCRAQTEPKTVLTFVCDTGNKYLSKMYNDYWMLDNGFLERPAHGDLRDLILRPYSQRDTVVVGPKDLLVTAYQRMKLYDVSQLPVMDGDALVGIVDESDVLLHVYGDEARFRDPVSTAMVSK
;
A
#
# COMPACT_ATOMS: atom_id res chain seq x y z
N ALA A 1 -10.34 -8.63 17.90
CA ALA A 1 -10.50 -8.20 16.49
C ALA A 1 -9.15 -7.73 16.00
N SER A 2 -8.77 -8.11 14.79
CA SER A 2 -7.57 -7.58 14.14
C SER A 2 -7.95 -6.37 13.28
N TRP A 3 -7.10 -5.37 13.26
CA TRP A 3 -7.22 -4.19 12.39
C TRP A 3 -5.89 -3.96 11.64
N MET A 4 -5.97 -3.25 10.52
CA MET A 4 -4.82 -3.00 9.64
C MET A 4 -4.31 -1.55 9.72
N VAL A 5 -5.06 -0.66 10.37
CA VAL A 5 -4.62 0.70 10.68
C VAL A 5 -3.47 0.63 11.68
N GLU A 6 -2.36 1.31 11.39
CA GLU A 6 -1.17 1.32 12.22
C GLU A 6 -1.17 2.53 13.17
N GLY A 7 -0.63 2.34 14.40
CA GLY A 7 -0.39 3.40 15.36
C GLY A 7 -1.57 3.82 16.24
N ILE A 8 -2.72 3.18 16.10
CA ILE A 8 -3.92 3.37 16.96
C ILE A 8 -4.61 2.03 17.18
N GLY A 9 -5.53 1.98 18.13
CA GLY A 9 -6.33 0.78 18.39
C GLY A 9 -5.67 -0.19 19.37
N GLU A 10 -5.14 0.33 20.48
CA GLU A 10 -4.60 -0.50 21.55
C GLU A 10 -5.70 -1.34 22.21
N ASP A 11 -5.34 -2.52 22.70
CA ASP A 11 -6.21 -3.44 23.42
C ASP A 11 -6.15 -3.26 24.96
N PHE A 12 -5.46 -2.23 25.40
CA PHE A 12 -5.37 -1.82 26.81
C PHE A 12 -5.53 -0.32 26.96
N LEU A 13 -5.87 0.13 28.17
CA LEU A 13 -5.92 1.55 28.51
C LEU A 13 -4.57 1.98 29.11
N PRO A 14 -3.81 2.85 28.42
CA PRO A 14 -2.58 3.39 28.98
C PRO A 14 -2.84 4.13 30.29
N ALA A 15 -1.96 3.97 31.29
CA ALA A 15 -2.12 4.60 32.61
C ALA A 15 -2.16 6.14 32.57
N ILE A 16 -1.64 6.74 31.50
CA ILE A 16 -1.66 8.19 31.28
C ILE A 16 -2.93 8.69 30.58
N SER A 17 -3.86 7.79 30.22
CA SER A 17 -5.09 8.18 29.50
C SER A 17 -6.07 8.86 30.45
N ASP A 18 -6.50 10.07 30.12
CA ASP A 18 -7.55 10.80 30.82
C ASP A 18 -8.77 10.95 29.90
N PHE A 19 -9.84 10.23 30.22
CA PHE A 19 -11.10 10.25 29.47
C PHE A 19 -12.12 11.21 30.03
N THR A 20 -11.81 11.98 31.10
CA THR A 20 -12.78 12.86 31.77
C THR A 20 -13.34 13.95 30.84
N ARG A 21 -12.59 14.31 29.79
CA ARG A 21 -13.00 15.31 28.79
C ARG A 21 -13.55 14.71 27.50
N VAL A 22 -13.55 13.39 27.35
CA VAL A 22 -14.08 12.71 26.15
C VAL A 22 -15.61 12.75 26.21
N LYS A 23 -16.22 13.40 25.22
CA LYS A 23 -17.67 13.51 25.13
C LYS A 23 -18.27 12.45 24.21
N GLN A 24 -17.51 12.01 23.21
CA GLN A 24 -17.99 11.07 22.19
C GLN A 24 -16.83 10.25 21.64
N ALA A 25 -17.08 8.98 21.35
CA ALA A 25 -16.15 8.09 20.69
C ALA A 25 -16.78 7.51 19.42
N TYR A 26 -15.96 7.21 18.41
CA TYR A 26 -16.37 6.65 17.14
C TYR A 26 -15.59 5.36 16.87
N ALA A 27 -16.31 4.34 16.41
CA ALA A 27 -15.71 3.18 15.78
C ALA A 27 -15.56 3.47 14.27
N ILE A 28 -14.34 3.40 13.76
CA ILE A 28 -13.99 3.62 12.36
C ILE A 28 -13.34 2.34 11.84
N SER A 29 -13.84 1.81 10.73
CA SER A 29 -13.27 0.62 10.11
C SER A 29 -11.97 0.93 9.34
N ASP A 30 -11.15 -0.10 9.08
CA ASP A 30 -9.95 0.01 8.25
C ASP A 30 -10.30 0.56 6.85
N LYS A 31 -11.34 0.02 6.21
CA LYS A 31 -11.82 0.49 4.91
C LYS A 31 -12.13 1.99 4.93
N GLU A 32 -12.87 2.45 5.92
CA GLU A 32 -13.22 3.86 6.06
C GLU A 32 -11.99 4.74 6.30
N SER A 33 -11.06 4.25 7.12
CA SER A 33 -9.80 4.95 7.42
C SER A 33 -8.96 5.13 6.15
N PHE A 34 -8.74 4.05 5.39
CA PHE A 34 -7.90 4.09 4.19
C PHE A 34 -8.53 4.91 3.07
N LEU A 35 -9.83 4.77 2.84
CA LEU A 35 -10.53 5.57 1.82
C LEU A 35 -10.53 7.05 2.18
N THR A 36 -10.72 7.41 3.46
CA THR A 36 -10.69 8.81 3.90
C THR A 36 -9.28 9.42 3.77
N ALA A 37 -8.21 8.65 4.05
CA ALA A 37 -6.84 9.13 3.84
C ALA A 37 -6.54 9.37 2.34
N ARG A 38 -7.03 8.50 1.46
CA ARG A 38 -6.91 8.67 -0.01
C ARG A 38 -7.69 9.89 -0.49
N GLU A 39 -8.91 10.08 0.01
CA GLU A 39 -9.74 11.25 -0.30
C GLU A 39 -9.09 12.57 0.16
N LEU A 40 -8.40 12.55 1.31
CA LEU A 40 -7.62 13.70 1.81
C LEU A 40 -6.49 14.07 0.84
N LEU A 41 -5.77 13.06 0.32
CA LEU A 41 -4.73 13.29 -0.68
C LEU A 41 -5.33 13.84 -1.98
N GLU A 42 -6.42 13.24 -2.46
CA GLU A 42 -7.05 13.61 -3.73
C GLU A 42 -7.61 15.05 -3.71
N LYS A 43 -8.29 15.41 -2.62
CA LYS A 43 -9.01 16.71 -2.53
C LYS A 43 -8.15 17.85 -1.99
N GLU A 44 -7.25 17.55 -1.06
CA GLU A 44 -6.52 18.58 -0.33
C GLU A 44 -4.98 18.52 -0.55
N GLY A 45 -4.49 17.50 -1.29
CA GLY A 45 -3.07 17.32 -1.55
C GLY A 45 -2.25 16.92 -0.31
N ILE A 46 -2.91 16.39 0.73
CA ILE A 46 -2.26 16.01 2.00
C ILE A 46 -2.04 14.51 2.04
N LEU A 47 -0.78 14.09 1.95
CA LEU A 47 -0.36 12.69 2.03
C LEU A 47 -0.19 12.28 3.50
N GLY A 48 -1.27 11.82 4.14
CA GLY A 48 -1.30 11.36 5.54
C GLY A 48 -1.16 9.86 5.69
N GLY A 49 -0.86 9.38 6.90
CA GLY A 49 -0.82 7.94 7.22
C GLY A 49 -2.21 7.36 7.51
N SER A 50 -2.25 6.06 7.82
CA SER A 50 -3.50 5.31 8.05
C SER A 50 -4.31 5.86 9.23
N SER A 51 -3.66 6.19 10.34
CA SER A 51 -4.31 6.78 11.52
C SER A 51 -4.86 8.18 11.24
N THR A 52 -4.24 8.96 10.34
CA THR A 52 -4.77 10.24 9.87
C THR A 52 -6.16 10.05 9.25
N GLY A 53 -6.33 9.02 8.41
CA GLY A 53 -7.63 8.69 7.83
C GLY A 53 -8.68 8.37 8.88
N THR A 54 -8.33 7.61 9.90
CA THR A 54 -9.22 7.27 11.01
C THR A 54 -9.69 8.53 11.77
N LEU A 55 -8.74 9.40 12.14
CA LEU A 55 -9.06 10.63 12.86
C LEU A 55 -9.91 11.57 12.02
N LEU A 56 -9.59 11.71 10.72
CA LEU A 56 -10.36 12.54 9.81
C LEU A 56 -11.78 11.98 9.59
N ALA A 57 -11.92 10.65 9.43
CA ALA A 57 -13.23 10.01 9.31
C ALA A 57 -14.12 10.28 10.55
N ALA A 58 -13.53 10.16 11.75
CA ALA A 58 -14.23 10.51 12.99
C ALA A 58 -14.64 11.99 13.05
N ALA A 59 -13.72 12.89 12.69
CA ALA A 59 -13.98 14.33 12.62
C ALA A 59 -15.10 14.66 11.63
N LEU A 60 -15.08 14.05 10.44
CA LEU A 60 -16.14 14.25 9.43
C LEU A 60 -17.49 13.71 9.90
N LYS A 61 -17.53 12.55 10.59
CA LYS A 61 -18.77 12.04 11.20
C LYS A 61 -19.32 13.02 12.22
N TYR A 62 -18.44 13.57 13.05
CA TYR A 62 -18.85 14.61 14.02
C TYR A 62 -19.39 15.84 13.32
N CYS A 63 -18.69 16.39 12.32
CA CYS A 63 -19.11 17.59 11.59
C CYS A 63 -20.47 17.41 10.92
N ARG A 64 -20.69 16.27 10.26
CA ARG A 64 -21.96 15.98 9.56
C ARG A 64 -23.15 15.86 10.50
N ALA A 65 -22.93 15.57 11.77
CA ALA A 65 -23.97 15.48 12.80
C ALA A 65 -24.30 16.85 13.44
N GLN A 66 -23.56 17.92 13.11
CA GLN A 66 -23.82 19.24 13.68
C GLN A 66 -24.89 20.01 12.88
N THR A 67 -25.76 20.70 13.56
CA THR A 67 -26.75 21.64 12.98
C THR A 67 -26.25 23.09 12.97
N GLU A 68 -25.27 23.38 13.81
CA GLU A 68 -24.67 24.70 13.96
C GLU A 68 -23.19 24.67 13.52
N PRO A 69 -22.66 25.79 13.00
CA PRO A 69 -21.25 25.87 12.64
C PRO A 69 -20.31 25.53 13.83
N LYS A 70 -19.32 24.69 13.60
CA LYS A 70 -18.32 24.30 14.60
C LYS A 70 -16.92 24.40 13.99
N THR A 71 -15.95 24.77 14.82
CA THR A 71 -14.54 24.64 14.49
C THR A 71 -14.07 23.30 15.04
N VAL A 72 -13.60 22.41 14.15
CA VAL A 72 -13.13 21.08 14.50
C VAL A 72 -11.65 20.97 14.11
N LEU A 73 -10.81 20.57 15.06
CA LEU A 73 -9.39 20.34 14.86
C LEU A 73 -9.12 18.83 14.90
N THR A 74 -8.35 18.35 13.94
CA THR A 74 -7.83 16.97 13.91
C THR A 74 -6.34 16.97 13.55
N PHE A 75 -5.71 15.80 13.49
CA PHE A 75 -4.27 15.68 13.28
C PHE A 75 -3.96 14.91 12.00
N VAL A 76 -2.89 15.35 11.31
CA VAL A 76 -2.14 14.53 10.36
C VAL A 76 -0.98 13.92 11.16
N CYS A 77 -1.15 12.66 11.59
CA CYS A 77 -0.29 12.00 12.58
C CYS A 77 1.11 11.72 12.04
N ASP A 78 1.18 11.25 10.78
CA ASP A 78 2.42 10.95 10.09
C ASP A 78 2.25 11.07 8.57
N THR A 79 3.37 10.97 7.85
CA THR A 79 3.38 11.01 6.39
C THR A 79 2.94 9.69 5.79
N GLY A 80 2.19 9.75 4.68
CA GLY A 80 1.76 8.60 3.89
C GLY A 80 2.88 7.85 3.15
N ASN A 81 4.11 8.34 3.15
CA ASN A 81 5.24 7.70 2.46
C ASN A 81 5.48 6.25 2.88
N LYS A 82 5.17 5.89 4.13
CA LYS A 82 5.28 4.52 4.66
C LYS A 82 4.20 3.58 4.09
N TYR A 83 3.15 4.14 3.49
CA TYR A 83 1.93 3.41 3.09
C TYR A 83 1.72 3.40 1.57
N LEU A 84 2.75 3.80 0.79
CA LEU A 84 2.66 3.84 -0.69
C LEU A 84 2.43 2.46 -1.30
N SER A 85 3.00 1.40 -0.71
CA SER A 85 2.77 0.01 -1.12
C SER A 85 1.52 -0.64 -0.51
N LYS A 86 0.84 0.06 0.41
CA LYS A 86 -0.36 -0.41 1.11
C LYS A 86 -1.59 0.40 0.67
N MET A 87 -2.15 1.24 1.55
CA MET A 87 -3.42 1.94 1.31
C MET A 87 -3.39 2.92 0.11
N TYR A 88 -2.22 3.34 -0.37
CA TYR A 88 -2.08 4.14 -1.60
C TYR A 88 -1.82 3.31 -2.86
N ASN A 89 -1.76 1.98 -2.73
CA ASN A 89 -1.65 1.04 -3.84
C ASN A 89 -3.01 0.40 -4.09
N ASP A 90 -3.59 0.61 -5.27
CA ASP A 90 -4.92 0.09 -5.62
C ASP A 90 -4.96 -1.45 -5.57
N TYR A 91 -3.89 -2.12 -5.97
CA TYR A 91 -3.83 -3.58 -5.93
C TYR A 91 -3.87 -4.12 -4.50
N TRP A 92 -3.12 -3.50 -3.59
CA TRP A 92 -3.18 -3.85 -2.18
C TRP A 92 -4.59 -3.61 -1.60
N MET A 93 -5.22 -2.50 -1.97
CA MET A 93 -6.59 -2.17 -1.54
C MET A 93 -7.61 -3.17 -2.07
N LEU A 94 -7.45 -3.63 -3.33
CA LEU A 94 -8.28 -4.65 -3.97
C LEU A 94 -8.09 -6.02 -3.30
N ASP A 95 -6.84 -6.42 -3.03
CA ASP A 95 -6.50 -7.71 -2.42
C ASP A 95 -7.04 -7.84 -1.00
N ASN A 96 -7.11 -6.73 -0.27
CA ASN A 96 -7.66 -6.68 1.08
C ASN A 96 -9.18 -6.37 1.10
N GLY A 97 -9.84 -6.28 -0.05
CA GLY A 97 -11.29 -6.06 -0.14
C GLY A 97 -11.74 -4.64 0.22
N PHE A 98 -10.83 -3.67 0.21
CA PHE A 98 -11.15 -2.26 0.48
C PHE A 98 -11.64 -1.51 -0.76
N LEU A 99 -11.27 -1.98 -1.95
CA LEU A 99 -11.83 -1.57 -3.23
C LEU A 99 -12.57 -2.74 -3.89
N GLU A 100 -13.52 -2.42 -4.75
CA GLU A 100 -14.27 -3.42 -5.51
C GLU A 100 -13.63 -3.61 -6.89
N ARG A 101 -13.52 -4.87 -7.32
CA ARG A 101 -13.09 -5.21 -8.69
C ARG A 101 -14.32 -5.35 -9.58
N PRO A 102 -14.23 -4.92 -10.85
CA PRO A 102 -15.21 -5.32 -11.85
C PRO A 102 -15.19 -6.86 -11.96
N ALA A 103 -16.33 -7.50 -11.74
CA ALA A 103 -16.49 -8.94 -11.95
C ALA A 103 -16.93 -9.22 -13.39
N HIS A 104 -16.17 -10.04 -14.12
CA HIS A 104 -16.46 -10.45 -15.49
C HIS A 104 -17.08 -11.84 -15.55
N GLY A 105 -16.93 -12.65 -14.50
CA GLY A 105 -17.41 -14.02 -14.43
C GLY A 105 -16.59 -15.03 -15.23
N ASP A 106 -15.34 -14.70 -15.57
CA ASP A 106 -14.41 -15.54 -16.31
C ASP A 106 -12.95 -15.41 -15.80
N LEU A 107 -11.99 -16.02 -16.52
CA LEU A 107 -10.57 -16.02 -16.13
C LEU A 107 -9.94 -14.62 -16.03
N ARG A 108 -10.55 -13.58 -16.58
CA ARG A 108 -10.08 -12.19 -16.41
C ARG A 108 -10.13 -11.76 -14.96
N ASP A 109 -11.02 -12.34 -14.16
CA ASP A 109 -11.13 -12.04 -12.73
C ASP A 109 -9.90 -12.51 -11.93
N LEU A 110 -9.08 -13.41 -12.51
CA LEU A 110 -7.81 -13.87 -11.93
C LEU A 110 -6.63 -12.94 -12.27
N ILE A 111 -6.79 -12.08 -13.27
CA ILE A 111 -5.74 -11.15 -13.70
C ILE A 111 -5.73 -9.94 -12.79
N LEU A 112 -4.72 -9.85 -11.95
CA LEU A 112 -4.57 -8.75 -11.01
C LEU A 112 -4.09 -7.47 -11.70
N ARG A 113 -3.07 -7.62 -12.58
CA ARG A 113 -2.37 -6.51 -13.25
C ARG A 113 -2.31 -6.79 -14.75
N PRO A 114 -3.24 -6.24 -15.55
CA PRO A 114 -3.26 -6.48 -17.00
C PRO A 114 -2.01 -5.92 -17.69
N TYR A 115 -1.27 -6.76 -18.41
CA TYR A 115 -0.10 -6.33 -19.18
C TYR A 115 -0.46 -5.30 -20.26
N SER A 116 -1.63 -5.45 -20.87
CA SER A 116 -2.12 -4.52 -21.91
C SER A 116 -2.29 -3.08 -21.44
N GLN A 117 -2.49 -2.88 -20.12
CA GLN A 117 -2.60 -1.56 -19.50
C GLN A 117 -1.26 -1.05 -18.94
N ARG A 118 -0.17 -1.81 -19.14
CA ARG A 118 1.16 -1.57 -18.57
C ARG A 118 1.19 -1.56 -17.04
N ASP A 119 0.21 -2.19 -16.41
CA ASP A 119 0.11 -2.30 -14.96
C ASP A 119 0.99 -3.42 -14.40
N THR A 120 1.42 -4.35 -15.25
CA THR A 120 2.35 -5.41 -14.85
C THR A 120 3.71 -4.82 -14.54
N VAL A 121 4.19 -5.06 -13.33
CA VAL A 121 5.53 -4.64 -12.92
C VAL A 121 6.55 -5.55 -13.59
N VAL A 122 7.44 -4.98 -14.37
CA VAL A 122 8.46 -5.71 -15.15
C VAL A 122 9.84 -5.12 -14.92
N VAL A 123 10.87 -5.88 -15.31
CA VAL A 123 12.26 -5.40 -15.39
C VAL A 123 12.86 -5.80 -16.74
N GLY A 124 13.87 -5.05 -17.17
CA GLY A 124 14.68 -5.41 -18.34
C GLY A 124 15.85 -6.31 -17.97
N PRO A 125 16.41 -7.09 -18.92
CA PRO A 125 17.56 -7.97 -18.66
C PRO A 125 18.84 -7.21 -18.26
N LYS A 126 18.92 -5.91 -18.62
CA LYS A 126 20.04 -5.02 -18.30
C LYS A 126 19.80 -4.16 -17.04
N ASP A 127 18.59 -4.18 -16.47
CA ASP A 127 18.32 -3.52 -15.20
C ASP A 127 19.17 -4.16 -14.11
N LEU A 128 19.50 -3.40 -13.07
CA LEU A 128 20.30 -3.92 -11.95
C LEU A 128 19.44 -4.77 -11.02
N LEU A 129 20.02 -5.77 -10.36
CA LEU A 129 19.32 -6.58 -9.37
C LEU A 129 18.77 -5.77 -8.21
N VAL A 130 19.45 -4.70 -7.79
CA VAL A 130 18.90 -3.77 -6.79
C VAL A 130 17.60 -3.13 -7.25
N THR A 131 17.48 -2.79 -8.54
CA THR A 131 16.24 -2.21 -9.09
C THR A 131 15.11 -3.23 -9.10
N ALA A 132 15.41 -4.48 -9.47
CA ALA A 132 14.44 -5.58 -9.41
C ALA A 132 13.93 -5.78 -7.97
N TYR A 133 14.84 -5.88 -7.01
CA TYR A 133 14.50 -6.05 -5.60
C TYR A 133 13.67 -4.88 -5.05
N GLN A 134 14.05 -3.63 -5.38
CA GLN A 134 13.28 -2.44 -4.97
C GLN A 134 11.89 -2.45 -5.56
N ARG A 135 11.71 -2.84 -6.84
CA ARG A 135 10.40 -2.97 -7.46
C ARG A 135 9.56 -4.05 -6.78
N MET A 136 10.14 -5.21 -6.47
CA MET A 136 9.44 -6.26 -5.72
C MET A 136 8.91 -5.73 -4.39
N LYS A 137 9.74 -5.00 -3.63
CA LYS A 137 9.33 -4.41 -2.34
C LYS A 137 8.32 -3.28 -2.48
N LEU A 138 8.49 -2.39 -3.47
CA LEU A 138 7.60 -1.25 -3.68
C LEU A 138 6.19 -1.69 -4.10
N TYR A 139 6.10 -2.71 -4.95
CA TYR A 139 4.83 -3.18 -5.49
C TYR A 139 4.26 -4.42 -4.77
N ASP A 140 4.94 -4.86 -3.71
CA ASP A 140 4.55 -6.04 -2.91
C ASP A 140 4.33 -7.28 -3.79
N VAL A 141 5.32 -7.56 -4.64
CA VAL A 141 5.35 -8.74 -5.52
C VAL A 141 6.64 -9.52 -5.30
N SER A 142 6.56 -10.84 -5.34
CA SER A 142 7.72 -11.72 -5.13
C SER A 142 8.44 -12.10 -6.41
N GLN A 143 7.87 -11.79 -7.58
CA GLN A 143 8.40 -12.18 -8.89
C GLN A 143 8.17 -11.06 -9.91
N LEU A 144 9.12 -10.92 -10.84
CA LEU A 144 9.04 -9.96 -11.93
C LEU A 144 9.32 -10.66 -13.27
N PRO A 145 8.43 -10.49 -14.27
CA PRO A 145 8.74 -10.82 -15.64
C PRO A 145 9.93 -9.98 -16.14
N VAL A 146 10.86 -10.60 -16.84
CA VAL A 146 11.99 -9.92 -17.48
C VAL A 146 11.65 -9.75 -18.95
N MET A 147 11.51 -8.49 -19.37
CA MET A 147 11.08 -8.11 -20.72
C MET A 147 12.22 -7.47 -21.49
N ASP A 148 12.42 -7.90 -22.73
CA ASP A 148 13.28 -7.23 -23.73
C ASP A 148 12.38 -6.65 -24.83
N GLY A 149 12.06 -5.38 -24.72
CA GLY A 149 10.96 -4.79 -25.48
C GLY A 149 9.63 -5.45 -25.10
N ASP A 150 8.92 -6.01 -26.06
CA ASP A 150 7.66 -6.74 -25.86
C ASP A 150 7.85 -8.26 -25.67
N ALA A 151 9.08 -8.74 -25.68
CA ALA A 151 9.38 -10.17 -25.53
C ALA A 151 9.64 -10.52 -24.05
N LEU A 152 8.93 -11.54 -23.55
CA LEU A 152 9.25 -12.16 -22.27
C LEU A 152 10.49 -13.05 -22.43
N VAL A 153 11.61 -12.65 -21.81
CA VAL A 153 12.90 -13.36 -21.91
C VAL A 153 13.26 -14.16 -20.66
N GLY A 154 12.55 -13.95 -19.56
CA GLY A 154 12.77 -14.70 -18.31
C GLY A 154 11.85 -14.22 -17.20
N ILE A 155 12.10 -14.78 -16.03
CA ILE A 155 11.49 -14.38 -14.76
C ILE A 155 12.58 -14.28 -13.71
N VAL A 156 12.47 -13.35 -12.79
CA VAL A 156 13.35 -13.25 -11.63
C VAL A 156 12.49 -13.15 -10.38
N ASP A 157 12.79 -13.94 -9.38
CA ASP A 157 12.12 -13.89 -8.09
C ASP A 157 13.03 -13.35 -6.96
N GLU A 158 12.45 -13.15 -5.79
CA GLU A 158 13.18 -12.65 -4.62
C GLU A 158 14.28 -13.61 -4.19
N SER A 159 14.05 -14.94 -4.31
CA SER A 159 15.03 -15.96 -3.95
C SER A 159 16.21 -15.97 -4.91
N ASP A 160 15.97 -15.79 -6.21
CA ASP A 160 17.02 -15.70 -7.23
C ASP A 160 17.96 -14.52 -6.93
N VAL A 161 17.38 -13.35 -6.60
CA VAL A 161 18.16 -12.16 -6.22
C VAL A 161 18.98 -12.44 -4.97
N LEU A 162 18.35 -12.95 -3.90
CA LEU A 162 19.01 -13.19 -2.62
C LEU A 162 20.13 -14.25 -2.73
N LEU A 163 19.92 -15.32 -3.48
CA LEU A 163 20.94 -16.34 -3.72
C LEU A 163 22.12 -15.79 -4.51
N HIS A 164 21.86 -14.93 -5.51
CA HIS A 164 22.92 -14.34 -6.33
C HIS A 164 23.82 -13.38 -5.53
N VAL A 165 23.24 -12.59 -4.63
CA VAL A 165 23.98 -11.62 -3.81
C VAL A 165 24.51 -12.20 -2.50
N TYR A 166 24.18 -13.46 -2.19
CA TYR A 166 24.60 -14.09 -0.95
C TYR A 166 26.12 -14.05 -0.77
N GLY A 167 26.58 -13.44 0.30
CA GLY A 167 28.00 -13.30 0.64
C GLY A 167 28.76 -12.17 -0.11
N ASP A 168 28.12 -11.48 -1.05
CA ASP A 168 28.74 -10.35 -1.78
C ASP A 168 27.65 -9.32 -2.19
N GLU A 169 27.46 -8.30 -1.38
CA GLU A 169 26.47 -7.24 -1.65
C GLU A 169 26.80 -6.39 -2.90
N ALA A 170 28.06 -6.41 -3.39
CA ALA A 170 28.40 -5.69 -4.61
C ALA A 170 27.64 -6.23 -5.83
N ARG A 171 27.23 -7.50 -5.79
CA ARG A 171 26.44 -8.15 -6.84
C ARG A 171 25.02 -7.60 -7.01
N PHE A 172 24.52 -6.78 -6.10
CA PHE A 172 23.28 -6.03 -6.35
C PHE A 172 23.38 -5.10 -7.57
N ARG A 173 24.61 -4.80 -8.02
CA ARG A 173 24.87 -4.01 -9.24
C ARG A 173 24.97 -4.86 -10.51
N ASP A 174 24.88 -6.17 -10.41
CA ASP A 174 24.86 -7.04 -11.58
C ASP A 174 23.53 -6.89 -12.33
N PRO A 175 23.52 -7.14 -13.65
CA PRO A 175 22.29 -7.09 -14.43
C PRO A 175 21.37 -8.25 -14.08
N VAL A 176 20.05 -8.05 -14.18
CA VAL A 176 19.01 -9.04 -13.92
C VAL A 176 19.24 -10.33 -14.70
N SER A 177 19.79 -10.22 -15.93
CA SER A 177 20.10 -11.39 -16.77
C SER A 177 21.05 -12.39 -16.14
N THR A 178 21.78 -12.03 -15.08
CA THR A 178 22.71 -12.93 -14.38
C THR A 178 22.03 -13.83 -13.35
N ALA A 179 20.84 -13.45 -12.87
CA ALA A 179 20.10 -14.16 -11.83
C ALA A 179 18.74 -14.67 -12.31
N MET A 180 18.18 -14.14 -13.43
CA MET A 180 16.89 -14.57 -13.94
C MET A 180 16.90 -16.03 -14.40
N VAL A 181 15.76 -16.68 -14.27
CA VAL A 181 15.47 -17.95 -14.93
C VAL A 181 15.01 -17.64 -16.35
N SER A 182 15.81 -18.02 -17.35
CA SER A 182 15.47 -17.89 -18.76
C SER A 182 14.74 -19.14 -19.27
N LYS A 183 13.98 -18.96 -20.34
CA LYS A 183 13.24 -20.04 -20.99
C LYS A 183 14.16 -20.97 -21.74
#